data_0c6b00c81a8a3448ba7299ac16cae1d1
#
_entry.id   0c6b00c81a8a3448ba7299ac16cae1d1
#
_cell.length_a   1.000
_cell.length_b   1.000
_cell.length_c   1.000
_cell.angle_alpha   90.00
_cell.angle_beta   90.00
_cell.angle_gamma   90.00
#
_symmetry.space_group_name_H-M   'P 1'
#
loop_
_entity.id
_entity.type
_entity.pdbx_description
1 polymer ?
#
loop_
_entity_poly.entity_id
_entity_poly.type
_entity_poly.pdbx_seq_one_letter_code
_entity_poly.pdbx_strand_id
1 'polypeptide(L)'
;MELIEKHASFGGWQNVYRHYSQSLKCEMNVGVYLPPKAASEKLPVLYWLSGLTCNEQNFITKSGMQRYAAEHNIIVVAPDTSPRGSHVADADRYDLGQGAGFYLNATQAPWNEHYKMYDYIRNELPDLVMQHFPATARKSISGHSMGGLGALVLALRNPDEYVSVSAFSPIVSPSQVPWGQQAFTAYLGENKEAWLDYDPVSLISQGQRVAEIMVDQGLSDDFYAEQLRTPNLEKICQEMNIKTLTRYHEGYDHSYYFVSSFIGEHIAYHANKLNMR
;
A
#
# COMPACT_ATOMS: atom_id res chain seq x y z
N MET A 1 -3.22 -21.37 -1.16
CA MET A 1 -3.12 -20.57 0.08
C MET A 1 -3.50 -21.41 1.28
N GLU A 2 -2.71 -21.38 2.34
CA GLU A 2 -2.95 -22.05 3.62
C GLU A 2 -3.55 -21.05 4.61
N LEU A 3 -4.68 -21.40 5.24
CA LEU A 3 -5.27 -20.59 6.31
C LEU A 3 -4.50 -20.80 7.60
N ILE A 4 -3.88 -19.75 8.17
CA ILE A 4 -3.11 -19.82 9.43
C ILE A 4 -3.81 -19.15 10.62
N GLU A 5 -4.68 -18.14 10.38
CA GLU A 5 -5.49 -17.50 11.42
C GLU A 5 -6.90 -17.22 10.91
N LYS A 6 -7.90 -17.31 11.81
CA LYS A 6 -9.29 -17.01 11.47
C LYS A 6 -10.02 -16.43 12.69
N HIS A 7 -10.48 -15.20 12.56
CA HIS A 7 -11.19 -14.46 13.61
C HIS A 7 -12.53 -13.93 13.09
N ALA A 8 -13.59 -14.16 13.82
CA ALA A 8 -14.88 -13.53 13.55
C ALA A 8 -14.79 -12.02 13.84
N SER A 9 -15.24 -11.19 12.93
CA SER A 9 -15.17 -9.73 13.07
C SER A 9 -16.29 -9.06 12.26
N PHE A 10 -17.16 -8.29 12.94
CA PHE A 10 -18.30 -7.58 12.34
C PHE A 10 -19.17 -8.42 11.38
N GLY A 11 -19.49 -9.65 11.80
CA GLY A 11 -20.28 -10.60 11.04
C GLY A 11 -19.55 -11.27 9.86
N GLY A 12 -18.34 -10.85 9.58
CA GLY A 12 -17.43 -11.44 8.59
C GLY A 12 -16.25 -12.17 9.25
N TRP A 13 -15.18 -12.34 8.48
CA TRP A 13 -13.99 -13.07 8.89
C TRP A 13 -12.73 -12.30 8.58
N GLN A 14 -11.91 -12.01 9.60
CA GLN A 14 -10.52 -11.61 9.41
C GLN A 14 -9.66 -12.87 9.40
N ASN A 15 -9.10 -13.16 8.26
CA ASN A 15 -8.22 -14.32 8.08
C ASN A 15 -6.78 -13.87 7.81
N VAL A 16 -5.84 -14.75 8.11
CA VAL A 16 -4.46 -14.65 7.64
C VAL A 16 -4.13 -15.94 6.88
N TYR A 17 -3.58 -15.76 5.69
CA TYR A 17 -3.17 -16.86 4.83
C TYR A 17 -1.68 -16.81 4.58
N ARG A 18 -1.09 -17.99 4.40
CA ARG A 18 0.29 -18.16 3.91
C ARG A 18 0.26 -18.75 2.52
N HIS A 19 1.17 -18.28 1.68
CA HIS A 19 1.39 -18.87 0.36
C HIS A 19 2.83 -18.67 -0.08
N TYR A 20 3.33 -19.57 -0.94
CA TYR A 20 4.60 -19.34 -1.60
C TYR A 20 4.42 -18.36 -2.75
N SER A 21 5.21 -17.27 -2.75
CA SER A 21 5.22 -16.30 -3.84
C SER A 21 6.25 -16.69 -4.91
N GLN A 22 5.81 -16.74 -6.16
CA GLN A 22 6.69 -16.97 -7.29
C GLN A 22 7.54 -15.72 -7.60
N SER A 23 6.97 -14.54 -7.45
CA SER A 23 7.64 -13.26 -7.66
C SER A 23 8.76 -13.01 -6.65
N LEU A 24 8.50 -13.35 -5.38
CA LEU A 24 9.42 -13.11 -4.27
C LEU A 24 10.26 -14.33 -3.89
N LYS A 25 9.94 -15.52 -4.41
CA LYS A 25 10.60 -16.80 -4.15
C LYS A 25 10.72 -17.12 -2.66
N CYS A 26 9.70 -16.78 -1.89
CA CYS A 26 9.61 -17.06 -0.46
C CYS A 26 8.15 -17.21 -0.01
N GLU A 27 7.97 -17.68 1.23
CA GLU A 27 6.65 -17.70 1.87
C GLU A 27 6.22 -16.29 2.22
N MET A 28 4.96 -15.95 1.90
CA MET A 28 4.34 -14.67 2.20
C MET A 28 3.07 -14.85 3.01
N ASN A 29 2.87 -13.97 3.98
CA ASN A 29 1.62 -13.86 4.70
C ASN A 29 0.76 -12.74 4.10
N VAL A 30 -0.56 -12.94 4.13
CA VAL A 30 -1.54 -11.94 3.71
C VAL A 30 -2.77 -11.96 4.60
N GLY A 31 -3.14 -10.83 5.16
CA GLY A 31 -4.40 -10.61 5.86
C GLY A 31 -5.53 -10.37 4.86
N VAL A 32 -6.64 -11.09 5.01
CA VAL A 32 -7.83 -10.93 4.15
C VAL A 32 -9.06 -10.81 5.04
N TYR A 33 -9.74 -9.68 4.95
CA TYR A 33 -11.05 -9.52 5.54
C TYR A 33 -12.15 -9.82 4.52
N LEU A 34 -13.00 -10.78 4.86
CA LEU A 34 -14.18 -11.16 4.08
C LEU A 34 -15.44 -10.64 4.81
N PRO A 35 -16.13 -9.60 4.29
CA PRO A 35 -17.35 -9.11 4.90
C PRO A 35 -18.49 -10.15 4.80
N PRO A 36 -19.58 -10.02 5.58
CA PRO A 36 -20.67 -10.99 5.59
C PRO A 36 -21.22 -11.33 4.20
N LYS A 37 -21.32 -10.33 3.34
CA LYS A 37 -21.87 -10.48 1.98
C LYS A 37 -21.00 -11.33 1.05
N ALA A 38 -19.71 -11.48 1.35
CA ALA A 38 -18.80 -12.36 0.61
C ALA A 38 -19.22 -13.85 0.66
N ALA A 39 -20.10 -14.25 1.58
CA ALA A 39 -20.65 -15.59 1.61
C ALA A 39 -21.60 -15.91 0.43
N SER A 40 -22.15 -14.90 -0.24
CA SER A 40 -23.16 -15.05 -1.29
C SER A 40 -22.87 -14.31 -2.59
N GLU A 41 -21.93 -13.34 -2.58
CA GLU A 41 -21.66 -12.50 -3.74
C GLU A 41 -20.16 -12.29 -3.93
N LYS A 42 -19.76 -12.02 -5.18
CA LYS A 42 -18.41 -11.50 -5.47
C LYS A 42 -18.37 -10.01 -5.20
N LEU A 43 -17.33 -9.56 -4.50
CA LEU A 43 -17.18 -8.18 -4.02
C LEU A 43 -15.89 -7.53 -4.56
N PRO A 44 -15.87 -6.19 -4.68
CA PRO A 44 -14.67 -5.48 -5.04
C PRO A 44 -13.62 -5.52 -3.91
N VAL A 45 -12.39 -5.21 -4.26
CA VAL A 45 -11.23 -5.37 -3.37
C VAL A 45 -10.53 -4.03 -3.13
N LEU A 46 -10.22 -3.76 -1.87
CA LEU A 46 -9.28 -2.73 -1.46
C LEU A 46 -7.97 -3.40 -1.00
N TYR A 47 -6.87 -3.09 -1.68
CA TYR A 47 -5.53 -3.48 -1.25
C TYR A 47 -4.97 -2.41 -0.32
N TRP A 48 -4.47 -2.84 0.83
CA TRP A 48 -3.78 -1.99 1.79
C TRP A 48 -2.31 -2.32 1.85
N LEU A 49 -1.46 -1.30 1.73
CA LEU A 49 -0.01 -1.41 1.85
C LEU A 49 0.48 -0.75 3.14
N SER A 50 1.14 -1.52 3.98
CA SER A 50 1.67 -1.02 5.26
C SER A 50 3.03 -0.33 5.13
N GLY A 51 3.41 0.45 6.14
CA GLY A 51 4.66 1.19 6.21
C GLY A 51 5.87 0.36 6.64
N LEU A 52 7.00 1.04 6.83
CA LEU A 52 8.26 0.45 7.30
C LEU A 52 8.06 -0.36 8.59
N THR A 53 8.79 -1.47 8.70
CA THR A 53 8.79 -2.40 9.83
C THR A 53 7.51 -3.20 10.08
N CYS A 54 6.43 -2.86 9.38
CA CYS A 54 5.16 -3.56 9.50
C CYS A 54 5.16 -4.89 8.74
N ASN A 55 4.20 -5.73 9.10
CA ASN A 55 3.73 -6.87 8.32
C ASN A 55 2.20 -6.79 8.17
N GLU A 56 1.54 -7.85 7.72
CA GLU A 56 0.09 -7.93 7.56
C GLU A 56 -0.68 -7.67 8.86
N GLN A 57 -0.10 -8.02 10.02
CA GLN A 57 -0.77 -7.93 11.34
C GLN A 57 -1.00 -6.48 11.79
N ASN A 58 -0.08 -5.56 11.45
CA ASN A 58 -0.19 -4.19 11.95
C ASN A 58 -1.51 -3.53 11.54
N PHE A 59 -1.87 -3.62 10.28
CA PHE A 59 -3.10 -3.01 9.79
C PHE A 59 -4.36 -3.75 10.28
N ILE A 60 -4.39 -5.08 10.13
CA ILE A 60 -5.60 -5.86 10.44
C ILE A 60 -5.96 -5.85 11.91
N THR A 61 -4.98 -5.62 12.82
CA THR A 61 -5.21 -5.58 14.27
C THR A 61 -5.41 -4.19 14.83
N LYS A 62 -4.84 -3.14 14.18
CA LYS A 62 -4.78 -1.79 14.77
C LYS A 62 -5.68 -0.76 14.09
N SER A 63 -6.11 -0.98 12.85
CA SER A 63 -6.83 0.04 12.09
C SER A 63 -8.33 0.12 12.39
N GLY A 64 -8.95 -0.95 12.86
CA GLY A 64 -10.41 -1.04 13.01
C GLY A 64 -11.19 -1.06 11.69
N MET A 65 -10.51 -1.33 10.55
CA MET A 65 -11.08 -1.26 9.19
C MET A 65 -12.22 -2.25 8.96
N GLN A 66 -12.26 -3.36 9.70
CA GLN A 66 -13.23 -4.45 9.47
C GLN A 66 -14.67 -3.99 9.58
N ARG A 67 -14.96 -3.09 10.53
CA ARG A 67 -16.29 -2.51 10.71
C ARG A 67 -16.77 -1.83 9.42
N TYR A 68 -15.94 -0.94 8.89
CA TYR A 68 -16.27 -0.16 7.69
C TYR A 68 -16.28 -1.01 6.43
N ALA A 69 -15.37 -1.98 6.32
CA ALA A 69 -15.37 -2.93 5.21
C ALA A 69 -16.62 -3.81 5.20
N ALA A 70 -17.16 -4.21 6.37
CA ALA A 70 -18.43 -4.91 6.50
C ALA A 70 -19.61 -4.02 6.07
N GLU A 71 -19.67 -2.78 6.55
CA GLU A 71 -20.71 -1.79 6.22
C GLU A 71 -20.78 -1.51 4.71
N HIS A 72 -19.63 -1.43 4.05
CA HIS A 72 -19.51 -1.10 2.64
C HIS A 72 -19.40 -2.31 1.69
N ASN A 73 -19.38 -3.53 2.21
CA ASN A 73 -19.26 -4.77 1.44
C ASN A 73 -18.00 -4.80 0.54
N ILE A 74 -16.85 -4.52 1.11
CA ILE A 74 -15.55 -4.54 0.44
C ILE A 74 -14.66 -5.62 1.06
N ILE A 75 -14.03 -6.45 0.21
CA ILE A 75 -12.92 -7.30 0.64
C ILE A 75 -11.69 -6.41 0.85
N VAL A 76 -11.00 -6.57 1.98
CA VAL A 76 -9.76 -5.86 2.24
C VAL A 76 -8.60 -6.84 2.33
N VAL A 77 -7.55 -6.58 1.57
CA VAL A 77 -6.35 -7.41 1.47
C VAL A 77 -5.13 -6.63 1.91
N ALA A 78 -4.43 -7.12 2.92
CA ALA A 78 -3.23 -6.50 3.49
C ALA A 78 -2.07 -7.50 3.46
N PRO A 79 -1.15 -7.43 2.47
CA PRO A 79 0.03 -8.28 2.43
C PRO A 79 1.10 -7.82 3.41
N ASP A 80 2.09 -8.69 3.65
CA ASP A 80 3.36 -8.29 4.27
C ASP A 80 4.08 -7.24 3.41
N THR A 81 4.98 -6.49 4.01
CA THR A 81 5.67 -5.34 3.40
C THR A 81 6.94 -5.69 2.63
N SER A 82 7.42 -6.92 2.75
CA SER A 82 8.62 -7.41 2.07
C SER A 82 8.65 -8.93 2.00
N PRO A 83 9.51 -9.52 1.16
CA PRO A 83 9.93 -10.90 1.35
C PRO A 83 10.56 -11.09 2.73
N ARG A 84 10.44 -12.30 3.32
CA ARG A 84 11.05 -12.66 4.60
C ARG A 84 11.60 -14.09 4.59
N GLY A 85 12.53 -14.34 5.51
CA GLY A 85 13.12 -15.67 5.72
C GLY A 85 14.63 -15.62 5.85
N SER A 86 15.22 -16.68 6.40
CA SER A 86 16.68 -16.77 6.62
C SER A 86 17.52 -16.79 5.32
N HIS A 87 16.87 -17.10 4.20
CA HIS A 87 17.49 -17.12 2.87
C HIS A 87 17.27 -15.81 2.08
N VAL A 88 16.47 -14.90 2.62
CA VAL A 88 16.18 -13.59 2.03
C VAL A 88 17.21 -12.59 2.54
N ALA A 89 17.80 -11.81 1.65
CA ALA A 89 18.73 -10.74 2.02
C ALA A 89 18.09 -9.76 3.02
N ASP A 90 18.89 -9.32 3.99
CA ASP A 90 18.46 -8.39 5.03
C ASP A 90 19.58 -7.40 5.36
N ALA A 91 19.27 -6.36 6.13
CA ALA A 91 20.20 -5.37 6.62
C ALA A 91 19.96 -5.08 8.11
N ASP A 92 21.01 -4.74 8.83
CA ASP A 92 20.89 -4.33 10.24
C ASP A 92 20.40 -2.87 10.36
N ARG A 93 19.22 -2.62 9.75
CA ARG A 93 18.52 -1.33 9.80
C ARG A 93 17.03 -1.53 9.52
N TYR A 94 16.21 -0.67 10.11
CA TYR A 94 14.74 -0.74 9.97
C TYR A 94 14.21 -0.25 8.61
N ASP A 95 14.98 0.53 7.87
CA ASP A 95 14.60 1.19 6.61
C ASP A 95 15.20 0.53 5.36
N LEU A 96 15.74 -0.68 5.49
CA LEU A 96 16.26 -1.49 4.38
C LEU A 96 16.16 -2.99 4.73
N GLY A 97 15.81 -3.82 3.75
CA GLY A 97 15.69 -5.26 3.94
C GLY A 97 14.31 -5.70 4.39
N GLN A 98 14.25 -6.71 5.27
CA GLN A 98 12.99 -7.29 5.71
C GLN A 98 12.14 -6.26 6.50
N GLY A 99 10.89 -6.08 6.06
CA GLY A 99 10.01 -5.01 6.56
C GLY A 99 10.14 -3.67 5.81
N ALA A 100 10.98 -3.58 4.78
CA ALA A 100 11.29 -2.36 4.05
C ALA A 100 11.41 -2.60 2.53
N GLY A 101 10.42 -3.26 1.93
CA GLY A 101 10.45 -3.64 0.50
C GLY A 101 10.18 -2.49 -0.47
N PHE A 102 9.76 -1.33 0.00
CA PHE A 102 9.47 -0.12 -0.78
C PHE A 102 8.56 -0.32 -1.99
N TYR A 103 7.90 -1.47 -2.10
CA TYR A 103 6.96 -1.83 -3.18
C TYR A 103 7.53 -1.62 -4.58
N LEU A 104 8.82 -1.87 -4.74
CA LEU A 104 9.57 -1.79 -5.99
C LEU A 104 10.07 -3.17 -6.43
N ASN A 105 10.68 -3.23 -7.62
CA ASN A 105 11.42 -4.38 -8.12
C ASN A 105 12.91 -4.06 -8.07
N ALA A 106 13.62 -4.66 -7.13
CA ALA A 106 15.06 -4.47 -7.00
C ALA A 106 15.82 -5.02 -8.21
N THR A 107 16.85 -4.30 -8.63
CA THR A 107 17.74 -4.66 -9.75
C THR A 107 19.15 -5.00 -9.30
N GLN A 108 19.53 -4.63 -8.07
CA GLN A 108 20.86 -4.81 -7.53
C GLN A 108 20.95 -6.05 -6.64
N ALA A 109 22.05 -6.81 -6.78
CA ALA A 109 22.35 -7.90 -5.86
C ALA A 109 22.72 -7.33 -4.47
N PRO A 110 22.38 -8.03 -3.37
CA PRO A 110 21.67 -9.32 -3.32
C PRO A 110 20.13 -9.21 -3.38
N TRP A 111 19.60 -8.01 -3.44
CA TRP A 111 18.16 -7.71 -3.32
C TRP A 111 17.33 -8.21 -4.50
N ASN A 112 17.90 -8.19 -5.69
CA ASN A 112 17.21 -8.50 -6.95
C ASN A 112 16.65 -9.93 -7.04
N GLU A 113 17.05 -10.82 -6.14
CA GLU A 113 16.54 -12.19 -6.11
C GLU A 113 15.12 -12.28 -5.55
N HIS A 114 14.86 -11.55 -4.46
CA HIS A 114 13.61 -11.66 -3.69
C HIS A 114 12.77 -10.38 -3.64
N TYR A 115 13.37 -9.19 -3.75
CA TYR A 115 12.65 -7.92 -3.59
C TYR A 115 11.97 -7.48 -4.88
N LYS A 116 10.86 -8.17 -5.23
CA LYS A 116 10.00 -7.89 -6.40
C LYS A 116 8.58 -7.51 -5.95
N MET A 117 8.50 -6.64 -4.94
CA MET A 117 7.22 -6.29 -4.32
C MET A 117 6.25 -5.60 -5.29
N TYR A 118 6.75 -4.85 -6.27
CA TYR A 118 5.90 -4.24 -7.29
C TYR A 118 5.15 -5.30 -8.10
N ASP A 119 5.85 -6.29 -8.62
CA ASP A 119 5.26 -7.38 -9.40
C ASP A 119 4.33 -8.25 -8.55
N TYR A 120 4.71 -8.51 -7.30
CA TYR A 120 3.88 -9.26 -6.36
C TYR A 120 2.53 -8.58 -6.13
N ILE A 121 2.53 -7.28 -5.80
CA ILE A 121 1.29 -6.53 -5.49
C ILE A 121 0.45 -6.29 -6.75
N ARG A 122 1.09 -5.99 -7.88
CA ARG A 122 0.38 -5.69 -9.11
C ARG A 122 -0.25 -6.92 -9.77
N ASN A 123 0.53 -7.99 -9.88
CA ASN A 123 0.19 -9.15 -10.71
C ASN A 123 -0.20 -10.36 -9.85
N GLU A 124 0.72 -10.90 -9.06
CA GLU A 124 0.55 -12.20 -8.39
C GLU A 124 -0.55 -12.18 -7.32
N LEU A 125 -0.54 -11.19 -6.45
CA LEU A 125 -1.50 -11.10 -5.34
C LEU A 125 -2.95 -10.94 -5.82
N PRO A 126 -3.29 -10.08 -6.80
CA PRO A 126 -4.64 -9.99 -7.34
C PRO A 126 -5.14 -11.29 -7.97
N ASP A 127 -4.29 -11.99 -8.70
CA ASP A 127 -4.63 -13.29 -9.29
C ASP A 127 -4.95 -14.34 -8.23
N LEU A 128 -4.13 -14.42 -7.17
CA LEU A 128 -4.36 -15.28 -6.03
C LEU A 128 -5.67 -14.93 -5.29
N VAL A 129 -5.95 -13.63 -5.13
CA VAL A 129 -7.18 -13.17 -4.47
C VAL A 129 -8.41 -13.56 -5.29
N MET A 130 -8.42 -13.36 -6.60
CA MET A 130 -9.53 -13.75 -7.46
C MET A 130 -9.72 -15.27 -7.55
N GLN A 131 -8.63 -16.02 -7.45
CA GLN A 131 -8.68 -17.49 -7.48
C GLN A 131 -9.25 -18.10 -6.20
N HIS A 132 -8.95 -17.52 -5.04
CA HIS A 132 -9.24 -18.12 -3.74
C HIS A 132 -10.43 -17.51 -3.01
N PHE A 133 -10.86 -16.29 -3.38
CA PHE A 133 -11.92 -15.56 -2.69
C PHE A 133 -13.03 -15.12 -3.66
N PRO A 134 -14.22 -14.80 -3.15
CA PRO A 134 -15.31 -14.26 -3.97
C PRO A 134 -15.06 -12.80 -4.34
N ALA A 135 -13.96 -12.54 -5.02
CA ALA A 135 -13.51 -11.22 -5.44
C ALA A 135 -13.89 -10.94 -6.89
N THR A 136 -14.16 -9.68 -7.21
CA THR A 136 -14.23 -9.17 -8.58
C THR A 136 -12.86 -8.63 -9.00
N ALA A 137 -12.66 -8.41 -10.30
CA ALA A 137 -11.45 -7.73 -10.80
C ALA A 137 -11.40 -6.23 -10.46
N ARG A 138 -12.50 -5.65 -9.96
CA ARG A 138 -12.60 -4.23 -9.61
C ARG A 138 -11.85 -3.97 -8.31
N LYS A 139 -10.78 -3.17 -8.38
CA LYS A 139 -9.86 -2.98 -7.26
C LYS A 139 -9.50 -1.51 -7.02
N SER A 140 -9.19 -1.19 -5.78
CA SER A 140 -8.62 0.08 -5.32
C SER A 140 -7.40 -0.19 -4.45
N ILE A 141 -6.61 0.84 -4.19
CA ILE A 141 -5.39 0.72 -3.40
C ILE A 141 -5.23 1.87 -2.42
N SER A 142 -4.76 1.55 -1.23
CA SER A 142 -4.43 2.51 -0.18
C SER A 142 -3.18 2.07 0.58
N GLY A 143 -2.59 2.94 1.36
CA GLY A 143 -1.45 2.58 2.19
C GLY A 143 -1.00 3.69 3.12
N HIS A 144 -0.09 3.34 4.03
CA HIS A 144 0.48 4.26 5.01
C HIS A 144 1.99 4.38 4.85
N SER A 145 2.53 5.60 4.87
CA SER A 145 3.98 5.85 4.87
C SER A 145 4.66 5.28 3.62
N MET A 146 5.62 4.36 3.75
CA MET A 146 6.18 3.58 2.65
C MET A 146 5.08 2.87 1.83
N GLY A 147 4.03 2.38 2.49
CA GLY A 147 2.87 1.79 1.79
C GLY A 147 2.03 2.82 1.04
N GLY A 148 1.95 4.05 1.53
CA GLY A 148 1.36 5.17 0.82
C GLY A 148 2.13 5.51 -0.46
N LEU A 149 3.46 5.49 -0.39
CA LEU A 149 4.33 5.55 -1.58
C LEU A 149 3.98 4.43 -2.57
N GLY A 150 3.92 3.18 -2.10
CA GLY A 150 3.60 2.03 -2.93
C GLY A 150 2.23 2.15 -3.60
N ALA A 151 1.21 2.59 -2.87
CA ALA A 151 -0.14 2.79 -3.39
C ALA A 151 -0.17 3.86 -4.51
N LEU A 152 0.50 5.00 -4.30
CA LEU A 152 0.61 6.06 -5.30
C LEU A 152 1.37 5.60 -6.55
N VAL A 153 2.50 4.95 -6.39
CA VAL A 153 3.31 4.42 -7.52
C VAL A 153 2.52 3.41 -8.34
N LEU A 154 1.88 2.43 -7.67
CA LEU A 154 1.10 1.41 -8.36
C LEU A 154 -0.08 2.00 -9.14
N ALA A 155 -0.81 2.95 -8.54
CA ALA A 155 -1.93 3.59 -9.21
C ALA A 155 -1.48 4.50 -10.37
N LEU A 156 -0.44 5.31 -10.19
CA LEU A 156 0.07 6.22 -11.23
C LEU A 156 0.66 5.47 -12.42
N ARG A 157 1.36 4.37 -12.19
CA ARG A 157 1.92 3.55 -13.29
C ARG A 157 0.90 2.66 -13.98
N ASN A 158 -0.25 2.40 -13.35
CA ASN A 158 -1.30 1.52 -13.86
C ASN A 158 -2.69 2.16 -13.67
N PRO A 159 -2.96 3.32 -14.29
CA PRO A 159 -4.15 4.12 -14.01
C PRO A 159 -5.47 3.41 -14.37
N ASP A 160 -5.44 2.46 -15.30
CA ASP A 160 -6.62 1.70 -15.71
C ASP A 160 -6.91 0.49 -14.81
N GLU A 161 -6.00 0.14 -13.90
CA GLU A 161 -6.15 -1.03 -13.04
C GLU A 161 -6.80 -0.72 -11.69
N TYR A 162 -6.64 0.51 -11.19
CA TYR A 162 -7.16 0.93 -9.89
C TYR A 162 -8.20 2.03 -10.05
N VAL A 163 -9.42 1.79 -9.57
CA VAL A 163 -10.51 2.79 -9.68
C VAL A 163 -10.35 3.98 -8.74
N SER A 164 -9.55 3.83 -7.69
CA SER A 164 -9.22 4.91 -6.76
C SER A 164 -7.93 4.61 -5.98
N VAL A 165 -7.26 5.66 -5.53
CA VAL A 165 -6.07 5.61 -4.70
C VAL A 165 -6.19 6.57 -3.52
N SER A 166 -5.74 6.14 -2.35
CA SER A 166 -5.58 7.00 -1.20
C SER A 166 -4.32 6.67 -0.40
N ALA A 167 -3.88 7.60 0.45
CA ALA A 167 -2.70 7.39 1.27
C ALA A 167 -2.79 8.13 2.61
N PHE A 168 -2.21 7.52 3.64
CA PHE A 168 -1.94 8.14 4.94
C PHE A 168 -0.47 8.48 5.04
N SER A 169 -0.13 9.73 5.32
CA SER A 169 1.26 10.18 5.54
C SER A 169 2.26 9.57 4.55
N PRO A 170 2.03 9.66 3.22
CA PRO A 170 2.87 8.97 2.23
C PRO A 170 4.24 9.61 2.07
N ILE A 171 5.25 8.79 1.73
CA ILE A 171 6.51 9.29 1.17
C ILE A 171 6.25 9.67 -0.29
N VAL A 172 6.23 10.96 -0.63
CA VAL A 172 5.79 11.39 -1.97
C VAL A 172 6.92 11.71 -2.95
N SER A 173 8.14 11.96 -2.43
CA SER A 173 9.35 12.27 -3.22
C SER A 173 10.53 11.43 -2.74
N PRO A 174 10.48 10.10 -2.82
CA PRO A 174 11.51 9.22 -2.27
C PRO A 174 12.89 9.46 -2.86
N SER A 175 13.00 9.90 -4.10
CA SER A 175 14.27 10.23 -4.74
C SER A 175 15.00 11.44 -4.08
N GLN A 176 14.29 12.22 -3.26
CA GLN A 176 14.78 13.47 -2.65
C GLN A 176 14.85 13.41 -1.12
N VAL A 177 14.51 12.29 -0.49
CA VAL A 177 14.46 12.16 0.96
C VAL A 177 15.34 11.01 1.45
N PRO A 178 15.90 11.08 2.69
CA PRO A 178 16.88 10.12 3.18
C PRO A 178 16.44 8.65 3.06
N TRP A 179 15.23 8.29 3.50
CA TRP A 179 14.73 6.91 3.38
C TRP A 179 14.71 6.41 1.94
N GLY A 180 14.17 7.21 1.03
CA GLY A 180 14.08 6.81 -0.37
C GLY A 180 15.43 6.73 -1.05
N GLN A 181 16.31 7.71 -0.83
CA GLN A 181 17.67 7.69 -1.38
C GLN A 181 18.46 6.47 -0.93
N GLN A 182 18.37 6.13 0.36
CA GLN A 182 18.99 4.94 0.93
C GLN A 182 18.49 3.66 0.27
N ALA A 183 17.16 3.49 0.24
CA ALA A 183 16.53 2.30 -0.32
C ALA A 183 16.78 2.18 -1.83
N PHE A 184 16.64 3.27 -2.58
CA PHE A 184 16.82 3.26 -4.03
C PHE A 184 18.26 3.02 -4.44
N THR A 185 19.24 3.59 -3.71
CA THR A 185 20.63 3.26 -3.93
C THR A 185 20.89 1.77 -3.77
N ALA A 186 20.38 1.16 -2.69
CA ALA A 186 20.57 -0.26 -2.41
C ALA A 186 19.81 -1.16 -3.42
N TYR A 187 18.54 -0.85 -3.69
CA TYR A 187 17.68 -1.71 -4.51
C TYR A 187 17.81 -1.48 -6.01
N LEU A 188 17.99 -0.22 -6.45
CA LEU A 188 17.98 0.18 -7.86
C LEU A 188 19.36 0.60 -8.39
N GLY A 189 20.33 0.85 -7.48
CA GLY A 189 21.69 1.32 -7.82
C GLY A 189 21.77 2.83 -8.00
N GLU A 190 22.91 3.29 -8.51
CA GLU A 190 23.27 4.71 -8.59
C GLU A 190 22.60 5.47 -9.75
N ASN A 191 21.96 4.77 -10.69
CA ASN A 191 21.24 5.41 -11.79
C ASN A 191 19.95 6.05 -11.30
N LYS A 192 19.99 7.37 -11.06
CA LYS A 192 18.85 8.13 -10.54
C LYS A 192 17.65 8.19 -11.50
N GLU A 193 17.83 7.96 -12.79
CA GLU A 193 16.72 7.89 -13.74
C GLU A 193 15.80 6.70 -13.42
N ALA A 194 16.36 5.57 -13.01
CA ALA A 194 15.59 4.40 -12.58
C ALA A 194 14.77 4.64 -11.30
N TRP A 195 15.16 5.62 -10.48
CA TRP A 195 14.43 5.99 -9.26
C TRP A 195 13.10 6.70 -9.56
N LEU A 196 13.04 7.43 -10.69
CA LEU A 196 11.89 8.24 -11.06
C LEU A 196 10.65 7.38 -11.35
N ASP A 197 10.85 6.13 -11.75
CA ASP A 197 9.77 5.15 -11.94
C ASP A 197 9.04 4.76 -10.65
N TYR A 198 9.64 5.06 -9.50
CA TYR A 198 9.11 4.77 -8.17
C TYR A 198 8.92 6.04 -7.32
N ASP A 199 8.88 7.22 -7.95
CA ASP A 199 8.71 8.51 -7.28
C ASP A 199 7.40 9.16 -7.75
N PRO A 200 6.36 9.26 -6.89
CA PRO A 200 5.05 9.80 -7.26
C PRO A 200 5.10 11.20 -7.88
N VAL A 201 5.88 12.11 -7.29
CA VAL A 201 6.02 13.49 -7.81
C VAL A 201 6.66 13.47 -9.19
N SER A 202 7.67 12.65 -9.39
CA SER A 202 8.33 12.47 -10.70
C SER A 202 7.41 11.83 -11.75
N LEU A 203 6.67 10.79 -11.37
CA LEU A 203 5.69 10.15 -12.27
C LEU A 203 4.63 11.15 -12.75
N ILE A 204 4.08 11.97 -11.84
CA ILE A 204 3.10 12.99 -12.19
C ILE A 204 3.74 14.06 -13.09
N SER A 205 4.96 14.51 -12.80
CA SER A 205 5.67 15.49 -13.64
C SER A 205 5.93 14.98 -15.06
N GLN A 206 6.09 13.66 -15.23
CA GLN A 206 6.25 12.99 -16.52
C GLN A 206 4.91 12.72 -17.24
N GLY A 207 3.78 13.14 -16.65
CA GLY A 207 2.46 13.05 -17.28
C GLY A 207 1.61 11.85 -16.84
N GLN A 208 2.08 11.01 -15.89
CA GLN A 208 1.25 9.95 -15.33
C GLN A 208 0.07 10.56 -14.54
N ARG A 209 -1.11 9.98 -14.67
CA ARG A 209 -2.33 10.56 -14.11
C ARG A 209 -3.25 9.50 -13.53
N VAL A 210 -3.95 9.90 -12.47
CA VAL A 210 -5.14 9.24 -11.92
C VAL A 210 -6.26 10.28 -11.81
N ALA A 211 -7.50 9.83 -11.70
CA ALA A 211 -8.66 10.71 -11.66
C ALA A 211 -8.67 11.63 -10.42
N GLU A 212 -8.26 11.08 -9.27
CA GLU A 212 -8.26 11.77 -7.98
C GLU A 212 -7.34 11.05 -7.00
N ILE A 213 -6.68 11.79 -6.12
CA ILE A 213 -5.86 11.26 -5.03
C ILE A 213 -6.40 11.79 -3.69
N MET A 214 -6.69 10.90 -2.74
CA MET A 214 -7.01 11.28 -1.36
C MET A 214 -5.80 11.06 -0.46
N VAL A 215 -5.46 12.06 0.36
CA VAL A 215 -4.34 11.99 1.31
C VAL A 215 -4.74 12.57 2.66
N ASP A 216 -4.44 11.85 3.72
CA ASP A 216 -4.47 12.36 5.09
C ASP A 216 -3.05 12.46 5.64
N GLN A 217 -2.74 13.59 6.30
CA GLN A 217 -1.43 13.89 6.87
C GLN A 217 -1.57 14.42 8.29
N GLY A 218 -0.93 13.76 9.25
CA GLY A 218 -0.78 14.26 10.61
C GLY A 218 0.25 15.40 10.69
N LEU A 219 -0.08 16.50 11.35
CA LEU A 219 0.83 17.65 11.49
C LEU A 219 1.82 17.50 12.65
N SER A 220 1.57 16.58 13.58
CA SER A 220 2.50 16.22 14.65
C SER A 220 3.36 14.99 14.30
N ASP A 221 3.40 14.63 13.03
CA ASP A 221 4.21 13.54 12.49
C ASP A 221 5.68 13.96 12.38
N ASP A 222 6.56 13.32 13.14
CA ASP A 222 8.00 13.62 13.19
C ASP A 222 8.70 13.44 11.83
N PHE A 223 8.13 12.65 10.93
CA PHE A 223 8.68 12.39 9.59
C PHE A 223 8.15 13.35 8.52
N TYR A 224 7.14 14.17 8.85
CA TYR A 224 6.43 15.03 7.89
C TYR A 224 7.36 15.90 7.05
N ALA A 225 8.24 16.65 7.72
CA ALA A 225 9.09 17.64 7.06
C ALA A 225 10.27 17.03 6.31
N GLU A 226 10.86 15.95 6.81
CA GLU A 226 12.08 15.39 6.25
C GLU A 226 11.83 14.25 5.26
N GLN A 227 10.91 13.35 5.57
CA GLN A 227 10.72 12.10 4.84
C GLN A 227 9.47 12.08 3.96
N LEU A 228 8.35 12.64 4.42
CA LEU A 228 7.06 12.49 3.76
C LEU A 228 6.81 13.55 2.70
N ARG A 229 6.98 14.81 3.06
CA ARG A 229 6.88 15.98 2.16
C ARG A 229 5.58 16.08 1.37
N THR A 230 4.45 15.77 2.00
CA THR A 230 3.11 15.79 1.39
C THR A 230 2.80 17.05 0.56
N PRO A 231 3.25 18.28 0.92
CA PRO A 231 3.03 19.47 0.09
C PRO A 231 3.63 19.39 -1.32
N ASN A 232 4.68 18.57 -1.53
CA ASN A 232 5.24 18.38 -2.88
C ASN A 232 4.25 17.68 -3.80
N LEU A 233 3.46 16.73 -3.27
CA LEU A 233 2.42 16.05 -4.03
C LEU A 233 1.29 17.01 -4.39
N GLU A 234 0.82 17.84 -3.44
CA GLU A 234 -0.23 18.84 -3.72
C GLU A 234 0.20 19.81 -4.81
N LYS A 235 1.42 20.31 -4.68
CA LYS A 235 1.98 21.26 -5.65
C LYS A 235 2.00 20.69 -7.06
N ILE A 236 2.57 19.50 -7.24
CA ILE A 236 2.65 18.89 -8.58
C ILE A 236 1.27 18.51 -9.12
N CYS A 237 0.36 18.05 -8.27
CA CYS A 237 -1.01 17.76 -8.68
C CYS A 237 -1.75 19.02 -9.15
N GLN A 238 -1.57 20.15 -8.46
CA GLN A 238 -2.11 21.43 -8.87
C GLN A 238 -1.54 21.87 -10.23
N GLU A 239 -0.22 21.82 -10.41
CA GLU A 239 0.45 22.18 -11.66
C GLU A 239 -0.02 21.32 -12.85
N MET A 240 -0.30 20.05 -12.58
CA MET A 240 -0.70 19.06 -13.59
C MET A 240 -2.23 18.87 -13.69
N ASN A 241 -3.04 19.66 -12.97
CA ASN A 241 -4.50 19.59 -12.91
C ASN A 241 -5.04 18.20 -12.53
N ILE A 242 -4.40 17.52 -11.57
CA ILE A 242 -4.92 16.31 -10.94
C ILE A 242 -5.72 16.71 -9.70
N LYS A 243 -6.94 16.19 -9.59
CA LYS A 243 -7.78 16.43 -8.42
C LYS A 243 -7.19 15.75 -7.18
N THR A 244 -7.04 16.52 -6.09
CA THR A 244 -6.61 15.99 -4.79
C THR A 244 -7.62 16.33 -3.70
N LEU A 245 -7.76 15.41 -2.75
CA LEU A 245 -8.41 15.65 -1.46
C LEU A 245 -7.34 15.44 -0.39
N THR A 246 -6.56 16.47 -0.11
CA THR A 246 -5.55 16.45 0.95
C THR A 246 -6.10 17.08 2.20
N ARG A 247 -5.98 16.37 3.33
CA ARG A 247 -6.44 16.84 4.64
C ARG A 247 -5.28 16.78 5.62
N TYR A 248 -5.12 17.85 6.40
CA TYR A 248 -4.11 17.97 7.44
C TYR A 248 -4.77 17.95 8.81
N HIS A 249 -4.22 17.16 9.72
CA HIS A 249 -4.80 16.90 11.04
C HIS A 249 -3.86 17.32 12.16
N GLU A 250 -4.23 18.39 12.88
CA GLU A 250 -3.46 18.86 14.03
C GLU A 250 -3.46 17.82 15.17
N GLY A 251 -2.32 17.65 15.83
CA GLY A 251 -2.14 16.75 16.96
C GLY A 251 -1.98 15.27 16.59
N TYR A 252 -2.15 14.90 15.33
CA TYR A 252 -1.94 13.51 14.89
C TYR A 252 -0.50 13.27 14.44
N ASP A 253 0.03 12.15 14.88
CA ASP A 253 1.38 11.65 14.61
C ASP A 253 1.43 10.62 13.47
N HIS A 254 2.52 9.84 13.35
CA HIS A 254 2.71 8.78 12.34
C HIS A 254 2.15 7.42 12.75
N SER A 255 1.42 7.33 13.85
CA SER A 255 1.00 6.05 14.43
C SER A 255 -0.35 5.53 13.90
N TYR A 256 -0.70 4.31 14.31
CA TYR A 256 -2.02 3.76 14.03
C TYR A 256 -3.16 4.45 14.78
N TYR A 257 -2.90 5.29 15.80
CA TYR A 257 -3.93 6.20 16.34
C TYR A 257 -4.46 7.15 15.28
N PHE A 258 -3.56 7.66 14.43
CA PHE A 258 -3.93 8.46 13.27
C PHE A 258 -4.71 7.63 12.23
N VAL A 259 -4.15 6.52 11.77
CA VAL A 259 -4.80 5.67 10.76
C VAL A 259 -6.19 5.22 11.23
N SER A 260 -6.34 4.75 12.45
CA SER A 260 -7.62 4.26 12.97
C SER A 260 -8.68 5.35 13.10
N SER A 261 -8.27 6.60 13.28
CA SER A 261 -9.20 7.73 13.38
C SER A 261 -9.88 8.06 12.05
N PHE A 262 -9.21 7.82 10.92
CA PHE A 262 -9.68 8.25 9.59
C PHE A 262 -9.89 7.11 8.59
N ILE A 263 -9.55 5.86 8.93
CA ILE A 263 -9.67 4.72 8.02
C ILE A 263 -11.10 4.51 7.50
N GLY A 264 -12.12 4.84 8.31
CA GLY A 264 -13.52 4.74 7.90
C GLY A 264 -13.86 5.62 6.71
N GLU A 265 -13.32 6.85 6.68
CA GLU A 265 -13.52 7.79 5.58
C GLU A 265 -12.80 7.34 4.30
N HIS A 266 -11.59 6.78 4.42
CA HIS A 266 -10.87 6.19 3.29
C HIS A 266 -11.63 4.99 2.71
N ILE A 267 -12.15 4.09 3.55
CA ILE A 267 -12.95 2.96 3.09
C ILE A 267 -14.22 3.44 2.40
N ALA A 268 -14.92 4.43 2.96
CA ALA A 268 -16.11 5.02 2.32
C ALA A 268 -15.77 5.69 0.97
N TYR A 269 -14.65 6.40 0.88
CA TYR A 269 -14.14 6.98 -0.36
C TYR A 269 -13.93 5.89 -1.44
N HIS A 270 -13.23 4.81 -1.11
CA HIS A 270 -13.00 3.70 -2.03
C HIS A 270 -14.29 2.97 -2.39
N ALA A 271 -15.18 2.74 -1.42
CA ALA A 271 -16.46 2.10 -1.64
C ALA A 271 -17.32 2.84 -2.65
N ASN A 272 -17.39 4.17 -2.52
CA ASN A 272 -18.14 5.00 -3.47
C ASN A 272 -17.61 4.83 -4.89
N LYS A 273 -16.29 4.76 -5.09
CA LYS A 273 -15.67 4.56 -6.41
C LYS A 273 -15.82 3.11 -6.91
N LEU A 274 -15.64 2.14 -6.03
CA LEU A 274 -15.75 0.71 -6.36
C LEU A 274 -17.19 0.29 -6.72
N ASN A 275 -18.20 0.93 -6.15
CA ASN A 275 -19.61 0.61 -6.38
C ASN A 275 -20.28 1.47 -7.48
N MET A 276 -19.58 2.47 -8.03
CA MET A 276 -20.06 3.19 -9.22
C MET A 276 -20.11 2.22 -10.41
N ARG A 277 -21.27 2.13 -11.10
CA ARG A 277 -21.48 1.29 -12.29
C ARG A 277 -20.88 1.95 -13.53
#